data_d1aaeccef9a62bb7ec517e4256c7ae77
#
_entry.id   d1aaeccef9a62bb7ec517e4256c7ae77
#
_cell.length_a   1.000
_cell.length_b   1.000
_cell.length_c   1.000
_cell.angle_alpha   90.00
_cell.angle_beta   90.00
_cell.angle_gamma   90.00
#
_symmetry.space_group_name_H-M   'P 1'
#
loop_
_entity.id
_entity.type
_entity.pdbx_description
1 polymer ?
#
loop_
_entity_poly.entity_id
_entity_poly.type
_entity_poly.pdbx_seq_one_letter_code
_entity_poly.pdbx_strand_id
1 'polypeptide(L)'
;MTQSPDSFRHRFMTLTRGFRAWLQGPGGLVLAVGTVTIAAAALLIGIFALASRPQDEPTEVSEGIFFEIATGSVTGTYYPLGNVIASVIANPAGSVRCVDQTRCGPPGLTPAVQAAEGSVSNIEAVHDGFAASAFAQADVVSLAYNGDPPFETSYSDLRVISGLYGESLHLVVMKGAGIETLADLRGHRVSIDRRGSGTYGVATRVLTAMDLSAANTNLVYERPERSAEMLLAGEIDAFFYVAGSPVRAVQDLTNLNLVALIPIEGPEVNALIAREPFLTAATIPNGTYLDIPEVHTIGVTALWICRDDAPFDLVYRIARAMWNPANRPLLDAGPEQARILSPRDAIAGVPIPFHPGAEQYYLEAGLFTED
;
A
#
# COMPACT_ATOMS: atom_id res chain seq x y z
N MET A 1 37.17 6.97 79.60
CA MET A 1 36.16 6.53 80.59
C MET A 1 35.34 5.47 79.91
N THR A 2 35.68 4.23 80.15
CA THR A 2 35.14 3.00 79.60
C THR A 2 33.91 2.57 80.40
N GLN A 3 32.73 2.56 79.82
CA GLN A 3 31.59 1.91 80.46
C GLN A 3 31.56 0.39 80.12
N SER A 4 31.44 -0.42 81.14
CA SER A 4 31.49 -1.88 81.17
C SER A 4 30.28 -2.49 80.41
N PRO A 5 30.46 -3.60 79.68
CA PRO A 5 29.41 -4.29 78.96
C PRO A 5 28.38 -5.04 79.77
N ASP A 6 28.54 -5.15 81.07
CA ASP A 6 27.72 -6.01 81.88
C ASP A 6 26.35 -5.45 82.35
N SER A 7 26.12 -4.13 82.14
CA SER A 7 24.84 -3.51 82.49
C SER A 7 23.70 -3.80 81.53
N PHE A 8 24.04 -4.18 80.29
CA PHE A 8 23.05 -4.43 79.20
C PHE A 8 22.47 -5.85 79.25
N ARG A 9 23.26 -6.82 79.72
CA ARG A 9 22.80 -8.21 79.83
C ARG A 9 21.80 -8.46 80.98
N HIS A 10 21.89 -7.71 82.08
CA HIS A 10 20.98 -7.88 83.18
C HIS A 10 19.56 -7.30 82.91
N ARG A 11 19.44 -6.28 82.11
CA ARG A 11 18.13 -5.71 81.77
C ARG A 11 17.37 -6.56 80.78
N PHE A 12 18.06 -7.28 79.86
CA PHE A 12 17.41 -8.14 78.85
C PHE A 12 16.86 -9.46 79.48
N MET A 13 17.53 -10.03 80.52
CA MET A 13 17.06 -11.25 81.12
C MET A 13 15.84 -11.08 82.02
N THR A 14 15.60 -9.91 82.57
CA THR A 14 14.42 -9.63 83.39
C THR A 14 13.17 -9.36 82.51
N LEU A 15 13.30 -8.81 81.39
CA LEU A 15 12.20 -8.58 80.43
C LEU A 15 11.68 -9.92 79.83
N THR A 16 12.59 -10.84 79.51
CA THR A 16 12.21 -12.13 78.93
C THR A 16 11.53 -13.07 79.92
N ARG A 17 11.82 -12.98 81.22
CA ARG A 17 11.14 -13.79 82.27
C ARG A 17 9.71 -13.30 82.56
N GLY A 18 9.47 -11.98 82.56
CA GLY A 18 8.13 -11.39 82.69
C GLY A 18 7.19 -11.69 81.52
N PHE A 19 7.72 -11.69 80.30
CA PHE A 19 6.94 -11.99 79.12
C PHE A 19 6.53 -13.48 78.99
N ARG A 20 7.40 -14.41 79.48
CA ARG A 20 7.07 -15.86 79.51
C ARG A 20 6.02 -16.18 80.55
N ALA A 21 6.02 -15.54 81.75
CA ALA A 21 5.02 -15.75 82.77
C ALA A 21 3.63 -15.18 82.36
N TRP A 22 3.60 -14.13 81.64
CA TRP A 22 2.35 -13.51 81.11
C TRP A 22 1.69 -14.34 79.98
N LEU A 23 2.47 -15.06 79.20
CA LEU A 23 1.98 -15.98 78.17
C LEU A 23 1.37 -17.25 78.68
N GLN A 24 1.65 -17.59 79.96
CA GLN A 24 1.12 -18.81 80.62
C GLN A 24 -0.16 -18.55 81.43
N GLY A 25 -0.66 -17.31 81.48
CA GLY A 25 -1.94 -16.99 82.10
C GLY A 25 -3.11 -17.12 81.14
N PRO A 26 -4.35 -17.28 81.58
CA PRO A 26 -5.53 -17.45 80.73
C PRO A 26 -5.76 -16.27 79.79
N GLY A 27 -5.24 -15.06 80.07
CA GLY A 27 -5.31 -13.91 79.19
C GLY A 27 -4.27 -13.91 78.08
N GLY A 28 -3.09 -14.52 78.28
CA GLY A 28 -2.02 -14.61 77.27
C GLY A 28 -2.37 -15.60 76.14
N LEU A 29 -3.10 -16.66 76.47
CA LEU A 29 -3.54 -17.67 75.54
C LEU A 29 -4.57 -17.06 74.52
N VAL A 30 -5.50 -16.23 75.02
CA VAL A 30 -6.52 -15.56 74.17
C VAL A 30 -5.90 -14.54 73.22
N LEU A 31 -4.88 -13.81 73.69
CA LEU A 31 -4.16 -12.84 72.79
C LEU A 31 -3.27 -13.57 71.79
N ALA A 32 -2.60 -14.65 72.15
CA ALA A 32 -1.78 -15.45 71.27
C ALA A 32 -2.62 -16.12 70.15
N VAL A 33 -3.77 -16.66 70.49
CA VAL A 33 -4.72 -17.26 69.53
C VAL A 33 -5.32 -16.17 68.64
N GLY A 34 -5.65 -14.98 69.19
CA GLY A 34 -6.18 -13.87 68.44
C GLY A 34 -5.17 -13.30 67.37
N THR A 35 -3.90 -13.19 67.79
CA THR A 35 -2.86 -12.70 66.80
C THR A 35 -2.53 -13.74 65.77
N VAL A 36 -2.54 -15.00 66.01
CA VAL A 36 -2.32 -16.08 65.03
C VAL A 36 -3.51 -16.13 64.02
N THR A 37 -4.74 -15.99 64.52
CA THR A 37 -5.92 -15.98 63.64
C THR A 37 -5.96 -14.74 62.73
N ILE A 38 -5.60 -13.57 63.26
CA ILE A 38 -5.51 -12.33 62.43
C ILE A 38 -4.39 -12.46 61.42
N ALA A 39 -3.24 -12.98 61.78
CA ALA A 39 -2.13 -13.21 60.85
C ALA A 39 -2.48 -14.22 59.74
N ALA A 40 -3.18 -15.31 60.10
CA ALA A 40 -3.64 -16.32 59.16
C ALA A 40 -4.72 -15.76 58.21
N ALA A 41 -5.65 -14.94 58.72
CA ALA A 41 -6.65 -14.27 57.91
C ALA A 41 -6.03 -13.24 56.93
N ALA A 42 -5.04 -12.45 57.39
CA ALA A 42 -4.32 -11.53 56.56
C ALA A 42 -3.49 -12.25 55.44
N LEU A 43 -2.91 -13.41 55.77
CA LEU A 43 -2.19 -14.24 54.81
C LEU A 43 -3.15 -14.81 53.73
N LEU A 44 -4.32 -15.31 54.16
CA LEU A 44 -5.35 -15.82 53.24
C LEU A 44 -5.92 -14.73 52.34
N ILE A 45 -6.17 -13.53 52.87
CA ILE A 45 -6.60 -12.38 52.07
C ILE A 45 -5.51 -11.97 51.10
N GLY A 46 -4.24 -11.99 51.49
CA GLY A 46 -3.10 -11.72 50.63
C GLY A 46 -2.96 -12.75 49.50
N ILE A 47 -3.12 -14.03 49.79
CA ILE A 47 -3.10 -15.12 48.79
C ILE A 47 -4.31 -15.00 47.85
N PHE A 48 -5.50 -14.69 48.38
CA PHE A 48 -6.69 -14.49 47.58
C PHE A 48 -6.56 -13.25 46.66
N ALA A 49 -6.00 -12.15 47.15
CA ALA A 49 -5.73 -10.95 46.39
C ALA A 49 -4.65 -11.16 45.30
N LEU A 50 -3.66 -12.04 45.55
CA LEU A 50 -2.69 -12.44 44.52
C LEU A 50 -3.32 -13.38 43.46
N ALA A 51 -4.19 -14.30 43.88
CA ALA A 51 -4.89 -15.23 42.98
C ALA A 51 -5.99 -14.55 42.18
N SER A 52 -6.52 -13.42 42.67
CA SER A 52 -7.55 -12.62 41.99
C SER A 52 -6.97 -11.49 41.14
N ARG A 53 -5.64 -11.41 40.97
CA ARG A 53 -5.10 -10.53 39.93
C ARG A 53 -5.62 -11.04 38.60
N PRO A 54 -6.22 -10.19 37.78
CA PRO A 54 -6.47 -10.56 36.38
C PRO A 54 -5.13 -11.12 35.89
N GLN A 55 -5.09 -12.36 35.48
CA GLN A 55 -4.03 -12.83 34.60
C GLN A 55 -4.18 -11.94 33.38
N ASP A 56 -3.19 -11.10 33.12
CA ASP A 56 -3.04 -10.57 31.78
C ASP A 56 -3.10 -11.79 30.86
N GLU A 57 -4.24 -11.97 30.18
CA GLU A 57 -4.33 -12.99 29.13
C GLU A 57 -3.09 -12.77 28.28
N PRO A 58 -2.32 -13.82 27.99
CA PRO A 58 -1.19 -13.67 27.08
C PRO A 58 -1.78 -12.98 25.85
N THR A 59 -1.36 -11.75 25.59
CA THR A 59 -1.69 -11.04 24.36
C THR A 59 -1.33 -12.05 23.29
N GLU A 60 -2.34 -12.63 22.62
CA GLU A 60 -2.09 -13.48 21.47
C GLU A 60 -1.17 -12.64 20.59
N VAL A 61 0.07 -13.08 20.49
CA VAL A 61 1.02 -12.52 19.53
C VAL A 61 0.40 -12.91 18.21
N SER A 62 -0.39 -12.02 17.63
CA SER A 62 -0.94 -12.24 16.31
C SER A 62 0.25 -12.56 15.43
N GLU A 63 0.26 -13.75 14.84
CA GLU A 63 1.27 -14.10 13.85
C GLU A 63 1.32 -12.96 12.84
N GLY A 64 2.53 -12.43 12.59
CA GLY A 64 2.71 -11.29 11.71
C GLY A 64 2.21 -11.64 10.31
N ILE A 65 1.27 -10.88 9.78
CA ILE A 65 0.74 -11.03 8.43
C ILE A 65 1.62 -10.16 7.51
N PHE A 66 2.49 -10.79 6.73
CA PHE A 66 3.19 -10.11 5.66
C PHE A 66 2.25 -9.94 4.47
N PHE A 67 2.16 -8.74 3.94
CA PHE A 67 1.29 -8.42 2.82
C PHE A 67 2.09 -7.63 1.78
N GLU A 68 2.58 -8.33 0.77
CA GLU A 68 3.38 -7.76 -0.29
C GLU A 68 2.51 -7.05 -1.31
N ILE A 69 2.94 -5.84 -1.71
CA ILE A 69 2.30 -5.01 -2.73
C ILE A 69 3.32 -4.78 -3.85
N ALA A 70 3.21 -5.50 -4.96
CA ALA A 70 4.02 -5.27 -6.14
C ALA A 70 3.55 -3.98 -6.83
N THR A 71 4.49 -3.11 -7.19
CA THR A 71 4.21 -1.77 -7.71
C THR A 71 4.90 -1.54 -9.05
N GLY A 72 5.57 -0.43 -9.24
CA GLY A 72 6.33 -0.09 -10.44
C GLY A 72 7.68 0.49 -10.08
N SER A 73 8.23 1.24 -11.01
CA SER A 73 9.46 1.99 -10.82
C SER A 73 9.37 2.95 -9.62
N VAL A 74 10.50 3.16 -8.94
CA VAL A 74 10.59 4.07 -7.78
C VAL A 74 10.35 5.54 -8.15
N THR A 75 10.55 5.94 -9.38
CA THR A 75 10.27 7.29 -9.91
C THR A 75 8.91 7.38 -10.61
N GLY A 76 8.18 6.27 -10.69
CA GLY A 76 6.80 6.19 -11.17
C GLY A 76 5.79 6.61 -10.12
N THR A 77 4.52 6.32 -10.37
CA THR A 77 3.41 6.66 -9.48
C THR A 77 3.01 5.51 -8.55
N TYR A 78 3.16 4.26 -8.98
CA TYR A 78 2.77 3.08 -8.18
C TYR A 78 3.57 2.95 -6.90
N TYR A 79 4.90 3.04 -6.95
CA TYR A 79 5.74 2.82 -5.79
C TYR A 79 5.51 3.85 -4.65
N PRO A 80 5.51 5.17 -4.90
CA PRO A 80 5.24 6.15 -3.85
C PRO A 80 3.79 6.05 -3.32
N LEU A 81 2.80 5.76 -4.17
CA LEU A 81 1.43 5.52 -3.73
C LEU A 81 1.33 4.25 -2.88
N GLY A 82 1.98 3.17 -3.29
CA GLY A 82 2.04 1.91 -2.55
C GLY A 82 2.54 2.10 -1.11
N ASN A 83 3.58 2.93 -0.92
CA ASN A 83 4.10 3.25 0.41
C ASN A 83 3.08 4.00 1.28
N VAL A 84 2.30 4.92 0.69
CA VAL A 84 1.22 5.61 1.41
C VAL A 84 0.13 4.62 1.80
N ILE A 85 -0.35 3.80 0.87
CA ILE A 85 -1.37 2.78 1.13
C ILE A 85 -0.88 1.78 2.19
N ALA A 86 0.36 1.30 2.08
CA ALA A 86 0.97 0.44 3.09
C ALA A 86 0.93 1.09 4.49
N SER A 87 1.25 2.38 4.57
CA SER A 87 1.19 3.14 5.83
C SER A 87 -0.25 3.27 6.36
N VAL A 88 -1.23 3.42 5.48
CA VAL A 88 -2.66 3.50 5.84
C VAL A 88 -3.16 2.19 6.43
N ILE A 89 -2.86 1.06 5.80
CA ILE A 89 -3.39 -0.25 6.18
C ILE A 89 -2.58 -0.97 7.26
N ALA A 90 -1.33 -0.54 7.53
CA ALA A 90 -0.45 -1.20 8.49
C ALA A 90 -1.05 -1.27 9.90
N ASN A 91 -0.91 -2.43 10.54
CA ASN A 91 -1.33 -2.67 11.91
C ASN A 91 -0.33 -3.62 12.63
N PRO A 92 0.95 -3.25 12.72
CA PRO A 92 1.92 -4.08 13.42
C PRO A 92 1.61 -4.16 14.92
N ALA A 93 2.12 -5.19 15.58
CA ALA A 93 1.94 -5.40 17.01
C ALA A 93 2.34 -4.13 17.81
N GLY A 94 1.49 -3.71 18.74
CA GLY A 94 1.73 -2.51 19.57
C GLY A 94 1.42 -1.18 18.89
N SER A 95 0.78 -1.16 17.72
CA SER A 95 0.38 0.08 17.03
C SER A 95 -0.67 0.86 17.82
N VAL A 96 -0.27 2.01 18.39
CA VAL A 96 -1.19 2.91 19.11
C VAL A 96 -2.23 3.57 18.19
N ARG A 97 -1.94 3.70 16.89
CA ARG A 97 -2.87 4.26 15.90
C ARG A 97 -4.08 3.35 15.68
N CYS A 98 -3.90 2.06 15.87
CA CYS A 98 -4.89 1.03 15.58
C CYS A 98 -5.74 0.62 16.81
N VAL A 99 -5.77 1.43 17.87
CA VAL A 99 -6.72 1.26 18.99
C VAL A 99 -8.15 1.25 18.47
N ASP A 100 -8.48 2.17 17.54
CA ASP A 100 -9.67 2.06 16.69
C ASP A 100 -9.38 1.11 15.53
N GLN A 101 -9.85 -0.13 15.66
CA GLN A 101 -9.63 -1.21 14.70
C GLN A 101 -10.20 -0.94 13.30
N THR A 102 -11.05 0.10 13.13
CA THR A 102 -11.57 0.48 11.82
C THR A 102 -10.56 1.28 11.00
N ARG A 103 -9.52 1.83 11.64
CA ARG A 103 -8.51 2.70 11.00
C ARG A 103 -7.34 1.95 10.39
N CYS A 104 -7.24 0.67 10.61
CA CYS A 104 -6.10 -0.16 10.19
C CYS A 104 -6.60 -1.46 9.58
N GLY A 105 -5.74 -2.15 8.88
CA GLY A 105 -5.95 -3.54 8.49
C GLY A 105 -6.03 -4.48 9.72
N PRO A 106 -6.07 -5.80 9.53
CA PRO A 106 -6.12 -6.73 10.64
C PRO A 106 -4.89 -6.63 11.56
N PRO A 107 -5.03 -6.98 12.85
CA PRO A 107 -3.90 -6.99 13.77
C PRO A 107 -2.74 -7.85 13.27
N GLY A 108 -1.51 -7.37 13.41
CA GLY A 108 -0.31 -8.03 12.92
C GLY A 108 0.04 -7.71 11.46
N LEU A 109 -0.78 -6.97 10.73
CA LEU A 109 -0.53 -6.65 9.32
C LEU A 109 0.71 -5.77 9.15
N THR A 110 1.67 -6.30 8.40
CA THR A 110 2.92 -5.63 8.03
C THR A 110 3.02 -5.59 6.49
N PRO A 111 2.53 -4.54 5.84
CA PRO A 111 2.65 -4.39 4.41
C PRO A 111 4.09 -4.15 3.98
N ALA A 112 4.50 -4.72 2.84
CA ALA A 112 5.80 -4.51 2.21
C ALA A 112 5.60 -4.09 0.75
N VAL A 113 6.19 -2.96 0.36
CA VAL A 113 6.07 -2.43 -1.01
C VAL A 113 7.29 -2.81 -1.81
N GLN A 114 7.07 -3.44 -2.95
CA GLN A 114 8.13 -3.87 -3.85
C GLN A 114 8.09 -3.08 -5.15
N ALA A 115 9.26 -2.56 -5.55
CA ALA A 115 9.43 -2.02 -6.89
C ALA A 115 9.48 -3.17 -7.90
N ALA A 116 8.73 -3.05 -8.99
CA ALA A 116 8.59 -4.08 -10.01
C ALA A 116 8.61 -3.49 -11.43
N GLU A 117 8.41 -4.33 -12.46
CA GLU A 117 8.51 -3.89 -13.85
C GLU A 117 7.22 -3.27 -14.39
N GLY A 118 6.08 -3.47 -13.72
CA GLY A 118 4.78 -2.91 -14.11
C GLY A 118 3.70 -3.98 -14.28
N SER A 119 2.62 -3.63 -14.96
CA SER A 119 1.33 -4.32 -14.89
C SER A 119 1.38 -5.81 -15.23
N VAL A 120 2.07 -6.22 -16.30
CA VAL A 120 2.13 -7.64 -16.71
C VAL A 120 2.87 -8.46 -15.64
N SER A 121 4.09 -8.04 -15.28
CA SER A 121 4.90 -8.75 -14.27
C SER A 121 4.21 -8.75 -12.88
N ASN A 122 3.47 -7.72 -12.54
CA ASN A 122 2.74 -7.59 -11.29
C ASN A 122 1.58 -8.59 -11.23
N ILE A 123 0.85 -8.71 -12.31
CA ILE A 123 -0.27 -9.65 -12.45
C ILE A 123 0.25 -11.09 -12.36
N GLU A 124 1.34 -11.41 -13.06
CA GLU A 124 2.01 -12.71 -12.98
C GLU A 124 2.45 -13.02 -11.55
N ALA A 125 3.07 -12.05 -10.86
CA ALA A 125 3.50 -12.22 -9.47
C ALA A 125 2.33 -12.50 -8.51
N VAL A 126 1.16 -11.89 -8.72
CA VAL A 126 -0.05 -12.17 -7.93
C VAL A 126 -0.61 -13.54 -8.27
N HIS A 127 -0.76 -13.89 -9.54
CA HIS A 127 -1.27 -15.19 -9.99
C HIS A 127 -0.41 -16.34 -9.46
N ASP A 128 0.91 -16.22 -9.57
CA ASP A 128 1.88 -17.22 -9.11
C ASP A 128 2.06 -17.26 -7.58
N GLY A 129 1.45 -16.31 -6.85
CA GLY A 129 1.55 -16.24 -5.38
C GLY A 129 2.86 -15.66 -4.86
N PHE A 130 3.65 -14.98 -5.70
CA PHE A 130 4.88 -14.29 -5.30
C PHE A 130 4.60 -12.92 -4.65
N ALA A 131 3.42 -12.34 -4.91
CA ALA A 131 2.95 -11.14 -4.23
C ALA A 131 1.51 -11.34 -3.74
N ALA A 132 1.18 -10.83 -2.55
CA ALA A 132 -0.17 -10.89 -2.01
C ALA A 132 -1.14 -9.99 -2.78
N SER A 133 -0.62 -8.90 -3.32
CA SER A 133 -1.38 -7.92 -4.10
C SER A 133 -0.47 -7.13 -5.03
N ALA A 134 -1.05 -6.42 -6.00
CA ALA A 134 -0.29 -5.59 -6.90
C ALA A 134 -1.09 -4.41 -7.46
N PHE A 135 -0.38 -3.41 -8.00
CA PHE A 135 -0.99 -2.39 -8.85
C PHE A 135 -0.82 -2.75 -10.32
N ALA A 136 -1.89 -2.59 -11.08
CA ALA A 136 -1.88 -2.88 -12.51
C ALA A 136 -2.91 -2.02 -13.26
N GLN A 137 -2.69 -1.81 -14.55
CA GLN A 137 -3.61 -1.10 -15.44
C GLN A 137 -4.85 -1.96 -15.73
N ALA A 138 -6.01 -1.34 -15.79
CA ALA A 138 -7.29 -2.02 -16.02
C ALA A 138 -7.34 -2.80 -17.34
N ASP A 139 -6.74 -2.26 -18.41
CA ASP A 139 -6.65 -2.93 -19.70
C ASP A 139 -5.82 -4.23 -19.62
N VAL A 140 -4.68 -4.19 -18.91
CA VAL A 140 -3.81 -5.37 -18.74
C VAL A 140 -4.48 -6.41 -17.82
N VAL A 141 -5.19 -5.96 -16.77
CA VAL A 141 -5.96 -6.85 -15.88
C VAL A 141 -7.08 -7.55 -16.67
N SER A 142 -7.76 -6.84 -17.57
CA SER A 142 -8.77 -7.45 -18.45
C SER A 142 -8.17 -8.51 -19.37
N LEU A 143 -7.04 -8.21 -20.02
CA LEU A 143 -6.34 -9.17 -20.87
C LEU A 143 -5.94 -10.44 -20.10
N ALA A 144 -5.38 -10.29 -18.91
CA ALA A 144 -4.99 -11.42 -18.07
C ALA A 144 -6.18 -12.27 -17.65
N TYR A 145 -7.27 -11.65 -17.21
CA TYR A 145 -8.48 -12.33 -16.77
C TYR A 145 -9.10 -13.16 -17.89
N ASN A 146 -9.07 -12.65 -19.13
CA ASN A 146 -9.62 -13.33 -20.30
C ASN A 146 -8.65 -14.32 -20.95
N GLY A 147 -7.35 -14.27 -20.65
CA GLY A 147 -6.31 -15.07 -21.30
C GLY A 147 -5.92 -14.53 -22.68
N ASP A 148 -6.08 -13.20 -22.86
CA ASP A 148 -5.67 -12.53 -24.08
C ASP A 148 -4.17 -12.16 -24.05
N PRO A 149 -3.49 -12.10 -25.19
CA PRO A 149 -2.08 -11.74 -25.22
C PRO A 149 -1.77 -10.42 -24.48
N PRO A 150 -0.68 -10.36 -23.69
CA PRO A 150 0.48 -11.25 -23.68
C PRO A 150 0.36 -12.50 -22.80
N PHE A 151 -0.79 -12.77 -22.20
CA PHE A 151 -1.01 -13.93 -21.34
C PHE A 151 -1.39 -15.15 -22.20
N GLU A 152 -0.90 -16.34 -21.81
CA GLU A 152 -1.16 -17.59 -22.54
C GLU A 152 -2.43 -18.29 -22.07
N THR A 153 -2.86 -18.00 -20.85
CA THR A 153 -4.03 -18.61 -20.19
C THR A 153 -4.80 -17.55 -19.42
N SER A 154 -6.09 -17.81 -19.14
CA SER A 154 -6.91 -16.97 -18.30
C SER A 154 -6.49 -17.03 -16.83
N TYR A 155 -6.29 -15.87 -16.20
CA TYR A 155 -6.02 -15.71 -14.79
C TYR A 155 -7.33 -15.34 -14.06
N SER A 156 -8.30 -16.27 -14.12
CA SER A 156 -9.65 -16.08 -13.58
C SER A 156 -9.72 -15.99 -12.05
N ASP A 157 -8.61 -16.25 -11.37
CA ASP A 157 -8.39 -16.09 -9.93
C ASP A 157 -8.11 -14.64 -9.50
N LEU A 158 -7.89 -13.73 -10.44
CA LEU A 158 -7.69 -12.30 -10.13
C LEU A 158 -8.97 -11.65 -9.61
N ARG A 159 -8.81 -10.78 -8.63
CA ARG A 159 -9.88 -9.95 -8.05
C ARG A 159 -9.38 -8.52 -7.82
N VAL A 160 -10.29 -7.55 -7.85
CA VAL A 160 -9.99 -6.16 -7.56
C VAL A 160 -10.24 -5.86 -6.08
N ILE A 161 -9.25 -5.25 -5.42
CA ILE A 161 -9.43 -4.65 -4.10
C ILE A 161 -10.03 -3.25 -4.27
N SER A 162 -9.48 -2.46 -5.21
CA SER A 162 -9.91 -1.08 -5.44
C SER A 162 -9.49 -0.57 -6.82
N GLY A 163 -10.30 0.23 -7.49
CA GLY A 163 -9.83 1.23 -8.42
C GLY A 163 -9.01 2.28 -7.68
N LEU A 164 -8.03 2.89 -8.36
CA LEU A 164 -7.15 3.87 -7.75
C LEU A 164 -7.31 5.24 -8.42
N TYR A 165 -6.64 5.49 -9.51
CA TYR A 165 -6.64 6.78 -10.22
C TYR A 165 -6.46 6.60 -11.72
N GLY A 166 -6.78 7.64 -12.48
CA GLY A 166 -6.50 7.67 -13.93
C GLY A 166 -5.02 7.93 -14.20
N GLU A 167 -4.46 7.13 -15.10
CA GLU A 167 -3.12 7.30 -15.64
C GLU A 167 -3.21 7.90 -17.04
N SER A 168 -2.18 8.62 -17.45
CA SER A 168 -2.04 9.24 -18.77
C SER A 168 -0.86 8.65 -19.52
N LEU A 169 -1.02 8.38 -20.82
CA LEU A 169 0.09 8.03 -21.68
C LEU A 169 0.85 9.31 -22.05
N HIS A 170 2.09 9.45 -21.61
CA HIS A 170 2.99 10.52 -21.98
C HIS A 170 3.80 10.11 -23.20
N LEU A 171 3.95 11.00 -24.18
CA LEU A 171 4.96 10.92 -25.23
C LEU A 171 5.93 12.08 -25.02
N VAL A 172 7.09 11.74 -24.47
CA VAL A 172 8.15 12.72 -24.15
C VAL A 172 9.17 12.77 -25.24
N VAL A 173 9.47 13.97 -25.75
CA VAL A 173 10.45 14.19 -26.81
C VAL A 173 11.44 15.28 -26.44
N MET A 174 12.66 15.22 -26.98
CA MET A 174 13.62 16.32 -26.86
C MET A 174 13.13 17.53 -27.71
N LYS A 175 13.13 18.73 -27.12
CA LYS A 175 12.82 19.96 -27.89
C LYS A 175 13.76 20.11 -29.07
N GLY A 176 13.19 20.37 -30.24
CA GLY A 176 13.95 20.52 -31.47
C GLY A 176 14.32 19.20 -32.19
N ALA A 177 13.83 18.05 -31.73
CA ALA A 177 14.02 16.76 -32.38
C ALA A 177 13.23 16.63 -33.73
N GLY A 178 12.36 17.59 -34.07
CA GLY A 178 11.52 17.52 -35.25
C GLY A 178 10.32 16.61 -35.11
N ILE A 179 9.92 16.26 -33.87
CA ILE A 179 8.76 15.43 -33.53
C ILE A 179 7.70 16.36 -32.96
N GLU A 180 6.62 16.59 -33.68
CA GLU A 180 5.49 17.43 -33.28
C GLU A 180 4.18 16.63 -33.24
N THR A 181 4.14 15.49 -33.93
CA THR A 181 2.98 14.58 -34.00
C THR A 181 3.42 13.12 -33.86
N LEU A 182 2.46 12.22 -33.65
CA LEU A 182 2.72 10.76 -33.64
C LEU A 182 3.33 10.27 -34.97
N ALA A 183 2.93 10.85 -36.11
CA ALA A 183 3.42 10.42 -37.43
C ALA A 183 4.93 10.69 -37.60
N ASP A 184 5.46 11.71 -36.90
CA ASP A 184 6.86 12.10 -36.99
C ASP A 184 7.79 11.09 -36.27
N LEU A 185 7.24 10.14 -35.53
CA LEU A 185 8.03 9.08 -34.90
C LEU A 185 8.68 8.12 -35.91
N ARG A 186 8.23 8.14 -37.16
CA ARG A 186 8.80 7.30 -38.22
C ARG A 186 10.29 7.60 -38.44
N GLY A 187 11.11 6.54 -38.35
CA GLY A 187 12.57 6.63 -38.46
C GLY A 187 13.29 7.05 -37.16
N HIS A 188 12.58 7.55 -36.17
CA HIS A 188 13.16 7.93 -34.87
C HIS A 188 13.40 6.76 -33.94
N ARG A 189 14.26 6.96 -32.93
CA ARG A 189 14.56 6.02 -31.84
C ARG A 189 13.59 6.27 -30.72
N VAL A 190 12.67 5.34 -30.50
CA VAL A 190 11.53 5.51 -29.58
C VAL A 190 11.55 4.40 -28.53
N SER A 191 11.68 4.76 -27.25
CA SER A 191 11.52 3.81 -26.17
C SER A 191 10.04 3.62 -25.82
N ILE A 192 9.63 2.36 -25.73
CA ILE A 192 8.24 1.95 -25.42
C ILE A 192 8.15 1.12 -24.15
N ASP A 193 9.15 1.24 -23.27
CA ASP A 193 9.29 0.51 -22.02
C ASP A 193 9.53 -1.01 -22.23
N ARG A 194 9.66 -1.74 -21.15
CA ARG A 194 9.90 -3.19 -21.17
C ARG A 194 8.62 -3.97 -21.43
N ARG A 195 8.75 -5.17 -21.98
CA ARG A 195 7.63 -6.04 -22.34
C ARG A 195 6.73 -6.43 -21.15
N GLY A 196 7.26 -6.43 -19.91
CA GLY A 196 6.52 -6.68 -18.67
C GLY A 196 5.74 -5.48 -18.14
N SER A 197 5.74 -4.33 -18.84
CA SER A 197 5.04 -3.11 -18.42
C SER A 197 3.72 -2.90 -19.16
N GLY A 198 2.79 -2.18 -18.52
CA GLY A 198 1.57 -1.73 -19.17
C GLY A 198 1.84 -0.65 -20.25
N THR A 199 2.85 0.20 -20.06
CA THR A 199 3.29 1.18 -21.06
C THR A 199 3.59 0.51 -22.40
N TYR A 200 4.34 -0.60 -22.39
CA TYR A 200 4.64 -1.37 -23.61
C TYR A 200 3.36 -1.76 -24.36
N GLY A 201 2.35 -2.23 -23.66
CA GLY A 201 1.08 -2.63 -24.27
C GLY A 201 0.35 -1.47 -24.94
N VAL A 202 0.15 -0.36 -24.20
CA VAL A 202 -0.56 0.82 -24.73
C VAL A 202 0.23 1.49 -25.85
N ALA A 203 1.56 1.70 -25.69
CA ALA A 203 2.41 2.29 -26.71
C ALA A 203 2.42 1.46 -28.01
N THR A 204 2.49 0.12 -27.90
CA THR A 204 2.43 -0.77 -29.06
C THR A 204 1.10 -0.63 -29.82
N ARG A 205 -0.04 -0.54 -29.11
CA ARG A 205 -1.35 -0.31 -29.74
C ARG A 205 -1.45 1.04 -30.43
N VAL A 206 -0.93 2.11 -29.82
CA VAL A 206 -0.87 3.45 -30.43
C VAL A 206 0.00 3.43 -31.68
N LEU A 207 1.21 2.89 -31.61
CA LEU A 207 2.10 2.78 -32.77
C LEU A 207 1.46 1.98 -33.92
N THR A 208 0.82 0.85 -33.58
CA THR A 208 0.11 0.02 -34.58
C THR A 208 -1.04 0.78 -35.21
N ALA A 209 -1.82 1.56 -34.48
CA ALA A 209 -2.90 2.39 -35.03
C ALA A 209 -2.38 3.46 -35.99
N MET A 210 -1.14 3.93 -35.79
CA MET A 210 -0.44 4.90 -36.63
C MET A 210 0.37 4.28 -37.79
N ASP A 211 0.24 2.97 -38.04
CA ASP A 211 1.09 2.24 -38.99
C ASP A 211 2.60 2.39 -38.70
N LEU A 212 2.95 2.42 -37.41
CA LEU A 212 4.32 2.45 -36.90
C LEU A 212 4.68 1.10 -36.27
N SER A 213 5.88 0.61 -36.57
CA SER A 213 6.36 -0.68 -36.09
C SER A 213 7.88 -0.72 -36.11
N ALA A 214 8.48 -1.80 -35.65
CA ALA A 214 9.94 -2.02 -35.78
C ALA A 214 10.47 -2.01 -37.20
N ALA A 215 9.61 -2.08 -38.22
CA ALA A 215 10.00 -2.01 -39.61
C ALA A 215 10.28 -0.54 -40.07
N ASN A 216 9.70 0.44 -39.39
CA ASN A 216 9.79 1.87 -39.80
C ASN A 216 10.05 2.82 -38.62
N THR A 217 10.30 2.29 -37.41
CA THR A 217 10.63 3.04 -36.18
C THR A 217 11.68 2.23 -35.42
N ASN A 218 12.70 2.88 -34.88
CA ASN A 218 13.76 2.19 -34.11
C ASN A 218 13.30 2.04 -32.67
N LEU A 219 12.61 0.92 -32.35
CA LEU A 219 12.05 0.68 -31.03
C LEU A 219 13.13 0.26 -30.02
N VAL A 220 13.07 0.89 -28.85
CA VAL A 220 13.93 0.64 -27.70
C VAL A 220 13.06 0.15 -26.53
N TYR A 221 13.57 -0.78 -25.72
CA TYR A 221 12.80 -1.46 -24.65
C TYR A 221 13.48 -1.23 -23.32
N GLU A 222 13.42 0.01 -22.82
CA GLU A 222 14.07 0.42 -21.59
C GLU A 222 13.08 1.04 -20.62
N ARG A 223 13.34 0.88 -19.30
CA ARG A 223 12.52 1.50 -18.25
C ARG A 223 12.49 3.02 -18.39
N PRO A 224 11.43 3.69 -17.90
CA PRO A 224 11.29 5.14 -18.03
C PRO A 224 12.48 5.95 -17.51
N GLU A 225 13.11 5.55 -16.39
CA GLU A 225 14.30 6.23 -15.87
C GLU A 225 15.47 6.16 -16.85
N ARG A 226 15.73 4.95 -17.37
CA ARG A 226 16.80 4.76 -18.35
C ARG A 226 16.46 5.47 -19.65
N SER A 227 15.21 5.46 -20.08
CA SER A 227 14.74 6.21 -21.25
C SER A 227 14.94 7.72 -21.07
N ALA A 228 14.68 8.26 -19.87
CA ALA A 228 14.95 9.67 -19.56
C ALA A 228 16.44 10.02 -19.66
N GLU A 229 17.32 9.17 -19.11
CA GLU A 229 18.77 9.33 -19.24
C GLU A 229 19.23 9.25 -20.71
N MET A 230 18.73 8.26 -21.45
CA MET A 230 19.04 8.08 -22.88
C MET A 230 18.55 9.23 -23.73
N LEU A 231 17.39 9.81 -23.43
CA LEU A 231 16.86 11.00 -24.10
C LEU A 231 17.82 12.19 -23.89
N LEU A 232 18.25 12.45 -22.66
CA LEU A 232 19.21 13.51 -22.33
C LEU A 232 20.58 13.29 -22.98
N ALA A 233 21.01 12.03 -23.11
CA ALA A 233 22.26 11.65 -23.78
C ALA A 233 22.16 11.69 -25.33
N GLY A 234 20.96 11.90 -25.89
CA GLY A 234 20.71 11.83 -27.35
C GLY A 234 20.81 10.41 -27.92
N GLU A 235 20.68 9.39 -27.07
CA GLU A 235 20.67 7.98 -27.46
C GLU A 235 19.29 7.55 -28.04
N ILE A 236 18.20 8.20 -27.58
CA ILE A 236 16.84 8.10 -28.13
C ILE A 236 16.28 9.49 -28.42
N ASP A 237 15.21 9.54 -29.19
CA ASP A 237 14.56 10.79 -29.62
C ASP A 237 13.23 11.03 -28.89
N ALA A 238 12.58 9.93 -28.45
CA ALA A 238 11.32 9.96 -27.73
C ALA A 238 11.18 8.75 -26.80
N PHE A 239 10.30 8.85 -25.81
CA PHE A 239 9.82 7.70 -25.06
C PHE A 239 8.35 7.84 -24.66
N PHE A 240 7.67 6.70 -24.60
CA PHE A 240 6.33 6.59 -24.03
C PHE A 240 6.39 6.23 -22.56
N TYR A 241 5.41 6.72 -21.78
CA TYR A 241 5.25 6.36 -20.38
C TYR A 241 3.79 6.49 -19.92
N VAL A 242 3.17 5.40 -19.46
CA VAL A 242 1.87 5.43 -18.77
C VAL A 242 2.10 5.62 -17.30
N ALA A 243 1.59 6.71 -16.74
CA ALA A 243 1.69 7.02 -15.33
C ALA A 243 0.64 8.06 -14.91
N GLY A 244 0.37 8.17 -13.61
CA GLY A 244 -0.38 9.31 -13.06
C GLY A 244 0.39 10.61 -13.22
N SER A 245 -0.31 11.69 -13.58
CA SER A 245 0.30 13.02 -13.75
C SER A 245 0.11 13.87 -12.49
N PRO A 246 1.17 14.59 -12.01
CA PRO A 246 2.54 14.56 -12.48
C PRO A 246 3.30 13.29 -12.06
N VAL A 247 4.22 12.82 -12.90
CA VAL A 247 5.15 11.73 -12.59
C VAL A 247 6.59 12.26 -12.55
N ARG A 248 7.36 11.83 -11.56
CA ARG A 248 8.67 12.38 -11.27
C ARG A 248 9.64 12.25 -12.46
N ALA A 249 9.68 11.12 -13.15
CA ALA A 249 10.56 10.91 -14.28
C ALA A 249 10.37 11.97 -15.41
N VAL A 250 9.11 12.41 -15.65
CA VAL A 250 8.79 13.47 -16.62
C VAL A 250 9.03 14.85 -16.01
N GLN A 251 8.68 15.04 -14.73
CA GLN A 251 8.84 16.31 -14.04
C GLN A 251 10.31 16.75 -13.96
N ASP A 252 11.24 15.82 -13.69
CA ASP A 252 12.68 16.11 -13.64
C ASP A 252 13.18 16.61 -15.02
N LEU A 253 12.67 16.06 -16.12
CA LEU A 253 13.03 16.49 -17.49
C LEU A 253 12.41 17.86 -17.85
N THR A 254 11.15 18.09 -17.51
CA THR A 254 10.47 19.37 -17.82
C THR A 254 11.07 20.51 -16.99
N ASN A 255 11.52 20.28 -15.77
CA ASN A 255 12.22 21.26 -14.95
C ASN A 255 13.55 21.73 -15.57
N LEU A 256 14.16 20.93 -16.44
CA LEU A 256 15.35 21.32 -17.22
C LEU A 256 14.97 22.13 -18.47
N ASN A 257 13.67 22.25 -18.81
CA ASN A 257 13.17 22.92 -20.00
C ASN A 257 13.71 22.35 -21.35
N LEU A 258 14.10 21.08 -21.35
CA LEU A 258 14.71 20.41 -22.51
C LEU A 258 13.72 19.57 -23.31
N VAL A 259 12.56 19.24 -22.75
CA VAL A 259 11.60 18.32 -23.36
C VAL A 259 10.24 18.97 -23.61
N ALA A 260 9.49 18.37 -24.53
CA ALA A 260 8.08 18.64 -24.77
C ALA A 260 7.28 17.35 -24.61
N LEU A 261 5.97 17.49 -24.34
CA LEU A 261 5.01 16.41 -24.43
C LEU A 261 4.23 16.55 -25.74
N ILE A 262 4.17 15.48 -26.51
CA ILE A 262 3.44 15.43 -27.77
C ILE A 262 2.03 14.92 -27.54
N PRO A 263 0.98 15.58 -28.09
CA PRO A 263 -0.39 15.07 -27.99
C PRO A 263 -0.54 13.69 -28.64
N ILE A 264 -1.34 12.85 -28.01
CA ILE A 264 -1.71 11.52 -28.51
C ILE A 264 -3.19 11.58 -28.86
N GLU A 265 -3.49 12.06 -30.03
CA GLU A 265 -4.84 12.35 -30.49
C GLU A 265 -4.95 12.14 -32.02
N GLY A 266 -6.14 12.27 -32.55
CA GLY A 266 -6.42 12.13 -33.98
C GLY A 266 -7.41 10.99 -34.28
N PRO A 267 -7.82 10.84 -35.57
CA PRO A 267 -8.83 9.84 -35.95
C PRO A 267 -8.44 8.42 -35.63
N GLU A 268 -7.17 8.06 -35.80
CA GLU A 268 -6.62 6.72 -35.52
C GLU A 268 -6.64 6.40 -34.03
N VAL A 269 -6.29 7.39 -33.19
CA VAL A 269 -6.32 7.27 -31.72
C VAL A 269 -7.77 7.19 -31.25
N ASN A 270 -8.69 7.99 -31.78
CA ASN A 270 -10.11 7.91 -31.44
C ASN A 270 -10.71 6.55 -31.80
N ALA A 271 -10.32 6.00 -32.98
CA ALA A 271 -10.74 4.67 -33.40
C ALA A 271 -10.16 3.57 -32.48
N LEU A 272 -8.93 3.75 -32.00
CA LEU A 272 -8.33 2.85 -30.99
C LEU A 272 -9.13 2.88 -29.68
N ILE A 273 -9.39 4.06 -29.12
CA ILE A 273 -10.17 4.23 -27.88
C ILE A 273 -11.58 3.61 -28.03
N ALA A 274 -12.25 3.83 -29.15
CA ALA A 274 -13.60 3.28 -29.39
C ALA A 274 -13.63 1.75 -29.44
N ARG A 275 -12.52 1.11 -29.76
CA ARG A 275 -12.39 -0.37 -29.83
C ARG A 275 -11.91 -1.00 -28.53
N GLU A 276 -11.16 -0.27 -27.72
CA GLU A 276 -10.51 -0.76 -26.49
C GLU A 276 -11.28 -0.24 -25.27
N PRO A 277 -12.13 -1.04 -24.62
CA PRO A 277 -13.12 -0.56 -23.64
C PRO A 277 -12.49 0.06 -22.38
N PHE A 278 -11.20 -0.20 -22.09
CA PHE A 278 -10.51 0.32 -20.92
C PHE A 278 -9.53 1.45 -21.24
N LEU A 279 -9.45 1.87 -22.50
CA LEU A 279 -8.76 3.09 -22.90
C LEU A 279 -9.79 4.23 -23.00
N THR A 280 -9.42 5.40 -22.51
CA THR A 280 -10.27 6.60 -22.53
C THR A 280 -9.51 7.78 -23.10
N ALA A 281 -10.22 8.77 -23.62
CA ALA A 281 -9.62 10.06 -23.88
C ALA A 281 -9.27 10.73 -22.54
N ALA A 282 -8.07 11.25 -22.43
CA ALA A 282 -7.56 11.91 -21.23
C ALA A 282 -6.86 13.21 -21.57
N THR A 283 -6.65 14.02 -20.56
CA THR A 283 -5.97 15.30 -20.67
C THR A 283 -4.98 15.46 -19.52
N ILE A 284 -3.74 15.79 -19.83
CA ILE A 284 -2.77 16.28 -18.86
C ILE A 284 -2.99 17.81 -18.78
N PRO A 285 -3.48 18.34 -17.64
CA PRO A 285 -3.84 19.76 -17.55
C PRO A 285 -2.64 20.69 -17.71
N ASN A 286 -2.90 21.89 -18.21
CA ASN A 286 -1.91 22.96 -18.23
C ASN A 286 -1.35 23.21 -16.81
N GLY A 287 -0.04 23.33 -16.68
CA GLY A 287 0.63 23.58 -15.40
C GLY A 287 0.90 22.32 -14.54
N THR A 288 0.52 21.13 -15.03
CA THR A 288 0.93 19.86 -14.39
C THR A 288 2.46 19.71 -14.40
N TYR A 289 3.09 20.11 -15.49
CA TYR A 289 4.53 20.18 -15.67
C TYR A 289 4.97 21.60 -16.04
N LEU A 290 6.19 21.99 -15.64
CA LEU A 290 6.73 23.31 -15.90
C LEU A 290 6.82 23.57 -17.42
N ASP A 291 6.24 24.69 -17.87
CA ASP A 291 6.22 25.15 -19.27
C ASP A 291 5.62 24.14 -20.29
N ILE A 292 4.81 23.20 -19.82
CA ILE A 292 4.04 22.29 -20.67
C ILE A 292 2.58 22.77 -20.69
N PRO A 293 2.02 23.03 -21.88
CA PRO A 293 0.60 23.35 -22.05
C PRO A 293 -0.27 22.13 -21.74
N GLU A 294 -1.58 22.31 -21.87
CA GLU A 294 -2.53 21.19 -21.88
C GLU A 294 -2.19 20.20 -22.99
N VAL A 295 -2.21 18.89 -22.67
CA VAL A 295 -1.87 17.81 -23.61
C VAL A 295 -3.00 16.78 -23.65
N HIS A 296 -3.64 16.61 -24.81
CA HIS A 296 -4.61 15.53 -25.04
C HIS A 296 -3.89 14.20 -25.21
N THR A 297 -4.42 13.15 -24.62
CA THR A 297 -3.76 11.83 -24.61
C THR A 297 -4.77 10.70 -24.35
N ILE A 298 -4.24 9.49 -24.18
CA ILE A 298 -4.98 8.29 -23.76
C ILE A 298 -4.85 8.10 -22.25
N GLY A 299 -5.97 7.79 -21.62
CA GLY A 299 -6.06 7.42 -20.21
C GLY A 299 -6.37 5.94 -20.01
N VAL A 300 -5.93 5.41 -18.87
CA VAL A 300 -6.26 4.08 -18.35
C VAL A 300 -6.38 4.15 -16.83
N THR A 301 -7.21 3.31 -16.23
CA THR A 301 -7.36 3.28 -14.75
C THR A 301 -6.31 2.38 -14.13
N ALA A 302 -5.64 2.85 -13.08
CA ALA A 302 -4.83 2.03 -12.19
C ALA A 302 -5.73 1.28 -11.21
N LEU A 303 -5.45 0.00 -11.00
CA LEU A 303 -6.19 -0.89 -10.09
C LEU A 303 -5.26 -1.46 -9.03
N TRP A 304 -5.83 -1.80 -7.89
CA TRP A 304 -5.22 -2.64 -6.87
C TRP A 304 -5.87 -4.01 -6.89
N ILE A 305 -5.09 -5.05 -7.16
CA ILE A 305 -5.56 -6.41 -7.38
C ILE A 305 -4.97 -7.40 -6.36
N CYS A 306 -5.64 -8.51 -6.15
CA CYS A 306 -5.21 -9.68 -5.39
C CYS A 306 -5.76 -10.95 -6.03
N ARG A 307 -5.54 -12.11 -5.41
CA ARG A 307 -6.20 -13.37 -5.78
C ARG A 307 -7.53 -13.54 -5.05
N ASP A 308 -8.38 -14.41 -5.59
CA ASP A 308 -9.69 -14.75 -5.02
C ASP A 308 -9.61 -15.58 -3.73
N ASP A 309 -8.48 -16.28 -3.50
CA ASP A 309 -8.21 -17.04 -2.28
C ASP A 309 -7.63 -16.20 -1.13
N ALA A 310 -7.42 -14.89 -1.33
CA ALA A 310 -7.06 -13.98 -0.25
C ALA A 310 -8.13 -14.03 0.86
N PRO A 311 -7.75 -14.05 2.17
CA PRO A 311 -8.74 -14.15 3.23
C PRO A 311 -9.76 -13.00 3.21
N PHE A 312 -11.04 -13.32 3.27
CA PHE A 312 -12.14 -12.34 3.25
C PHE A 312 -11.94 -11.20 4.26
N ASP A 313 -11.70 -11.54 5.54
CA ASP A 313 -11.53 -10.53 6.61
C ASP A 313 -10.30 -9.64 6.39
N LEU A 314 -9.22 -10.19 5.82
CA LEU A 314 -8.03 -9.41 5.47
C LEU A 314 -8.38 -8.32 4.45
N VAL A 315 -9.00 -8.69 3.33
CA VAL A 315 -9.31 -7.74 2.25
C VAL A 315 -10.41 -6.76 2.66
N TYR A 316 -11.44 -7.23 3.38
CA TYR A 316 -12.47 -6.35 3.95
C TYR A 316 -11.87 -5.26 4.85
N ARG A 317 -11.00 -5.64 5.79
CA ARG A 317 -10.37 -4.67 6.72
C ARG A 317 -9.39 -3.74 6.02
N ILE A 318 -8.68 -4.22 5.01
CA ILE A 318 -7.80 -3.39 4.17
C ILE A 318 -8.64 -2.33 3.43
N ALA A 319 -9.73 -2.73 2.75
CA ALA A 319 -10.60 -1.80 2.05
C ALA A 319 -11.22 -0.77 3.01
N ARG A 320 -11.70 -1.22 4.17
CA ARG A 320 -12.24 -0.33 5.21
C ARG A 320 -11.21 0.65 5.75
N ALA A 321 -9.98 0.21 6.01
CA ALA A 321 -8.91 1.08 6.49
C ALA A 321 -8.51 2.10 5.42
N MET A 322 -8.40 1.68 4.17
CA MET A 322 -8.05 2.55 3.03
C MET A 322 -8.99 3.75 2.94
N TRP A 323 -10.30 3.52 3.09
CA TRP A 323 -11.32 4.54 2.90
C TRP A 323 -11.86 5.13 4.21
N ASN A 324 -11.26 4.82 5.37
CA ASN A 324 -11.65 5.45 6.63
C ASN A 324 -11.33 6.95 6.61
N PRO A 325 -12.31 7.85 6.85
CA PRO A 325 -12.08 9.30 6.81
C PRO A 325 -10.97 9.78 7.74
N ALA A 326 -10.73 9.10 8.87
CA ALA A 326 -9.66 9.43 9.80
C ALA A 326 -8.25 9.17 9.22
N ASN A 327 -8.14 8.45 8.10
CA ASN A 327 -6.89 8.21 7.38
C ASN A 327 -6.65 9.21 6.23
N ARG A 328 -7.63 10.06 5.91
CA ARG A 328 -7.49 11.09 4.87
C ARG A 328 -6.21 11.91 4.98
N PRO A 329 -5.79 12.38 6.21
CA PRO A 329 -4.55 13.12 6.35
C PRO A 329 -3.28 12.37 5.91
N LEU A 330 -3.27 11.02 5.97
CA LEU A 330 -2.15 10.22 5.49
C LEU A 330 -2.09 10.22 3.96
N LEU A 331 -3.24 10.14 3.30
CA LEU A 331 -3.35 10.24 1.84
C LEU A 331 -2.97 11.65 1.38
N ASP A 332 -3.44 12.69 2.06
CA ASP A 332 -3.17 14.09 1.73
C ASP A 332 -1.69 14.49 1.90
N ALA A 333 -0.97 13.81 2.78
CA ALA A 333 0.47 13.99 2.95
C ALA A 333 1.29 13.28 1.86
N GLY A 334 0.66 12.43 1.05
CA GLY A 334 1.30 11.65 0.00
C GLY A 334 1.50 12.41 -1.33
N PRO A 335 1.90 11.70 -2.38
CA PRO A 335 1.97 12.23 -3.75
C PRO A 335 0.59 12.66 -4.26
N GLU A 336 0.55 13.37 -5.40
CA GLU A 336 -0.68 13.86 -6.00
C GLU A 336 -1.73 12.75 -6.18
N GLN A 337 -1.29 11.58 -6.65
CA GLN A 337 -2.15 10.42 -6.87
C GLN A 337 -2.83 9.95 -5.58
N ALA A 338 -2.18 10.07 -4.42
CA ALA A 338 -2.80 9.74 -3.14
C ALA A 338 -3.86 10.80 -2.72
N ARG A 339 -3.62 12.07 -3.04
CA ARG A 339 -4.52 13.19 -2.70
C ARG A 339 -5.84 13.13 -3.47
N ILE A 340 -5.80 12.68 -4.72
CA ILE A 340 -6.98 12.60 -5.59
C ILE A 340 -7.81 11.33 -5.36
N LEU A 341 -7.29 10.32 -4.65
CA LEU A 341 -8.04 9.10 -4.38
C LEU A 341 -9.38 9.39 -3.70
N SER A 342 -10.43 8.78 -4.21
CA SER A 342 -11.76 8.88 -3.61
C SER A 342 -12.46 7.51 -3.58
N PRO A 343 -13.38 7.28 -2.62
CA PRO A 343 -14.16 6.04 -2.58
C PRO A 343 -15.00 5.79 -3.83
N ARG A 344 -15.39 6.85 -4.56
CA ARG A 344 -16.16 6.72 -5.81
C ARG A 344 -15.31 6.15 -6.94
N ASP A 345 -14.03 6.55 -7.01
CA ASP A 345 -13.11 6.05 -8.03
C ASP A 345 -12.75 4.58 -7.76
N ALA A 346 -12.87 4.15 -6.50
CA ALA A 346 -12.58 2.78 -6.09
C ALA A 346 -13.38 1.71 -6.84
N ILE A 347 -14.56 2.08 -7.34
CA ILE A 347 -15.47 1.15 -8.04
C ILE A 347 -15.60 1.45 -9.54
N ALA A 348 -14.97 2.52 -10.04
CA ALA A 348 -15.08 2.95 -11.42
C ALA A 348 -14.04 2.28 -12.35
N GLY A 349 -14.45 1.92 -13.56
CA GLY A 349 -13.55 1.41 -14.61
C GLY A 349 -12.91 0.04 -14.29
N VAL A 350 -13.57 -0.76 -13.47
CA VAL A 350 -13.09 -2.08 -13.02
C VAL A 350 -13.56 -3.15 -13.99
N PRO A 351 -12.66 -3.91 -14.65
CA PRO A 351 -13.01 -4.87 -15.71
C PRO A 351 -13.32 -6.29 -15.24
N ILE A 352 -13.00 -6.63 -14.00
CA ILE A 352 -13.12 -7.98 -13.44
C ILE A 352 -13.81 -7.93 -12.07
N PRO A 353 -14.28 -9.03 -11.51
CA PRO A 353 -14.96 -9.03 -10.22
C PRO A 353 -14.09 -8.46 -9.09
N PHE A 354 -14.74 -7.78 -8.16
CA PHE A 354 -14.13 -7.42 -6.88
C PHE A 354 -13.85 -8.65 -6.03
N HIS A 355 -12.87 -8.53 -5.14
CA HIS A 355 -12.71 -9.50 -4.07
C HIS A 355 -13.91 -9.41 -3.10
N PRO A 356 -14.50 -10.54 -2.67
CA PRO A 356 -15.72 -10.52 -1.85
C PRO A 356 -15.61 -9.64 -0.59
N GLY A 357 -14.43 -9.59 0.04
CA GLY A 357 -14.20 -8.71 1.19
C GLY A 357 -14.21 -7.22 0.85
N ALA A 358 -13.70 -6.84 -0.32
CA ALA A 358 -13.75 -5.45 -0.78
C ALA A 358 -15.17 -5.07 -1.20
N GLU A 359 -15.85 -5.94 -1.93
CA GLU A 359 -17.24 -5.77 -2.36
C GLU A 359 -18.18 -5.55 -1.17
N GLN A 360 -18.05 -6.38 -0.13
CA GLN A 360 -18.84 -6.23 1.10
C GLN A 360 -18.63 -4.84 1.73
N TYR A 361 -17.41 -4.38 1.79
CA TYR A 361 -17.13 -3.03 2.32
C TYR A 361 -17.81 -1.95 1.46
N TYR A 362 -17.72 -2.05 0.13
CA TYR A 362 -18.33 -1.05 -0.78
C TYR A 362 -19.86 -1.05 -0.73
N LEU A 363 -20.50 -2.21 -0.53
CA LEU A 363 -21.94 -2.33 -0.28
C LEU A 363 -22.32 -1.61 1.03
N GLU A 364 -21.61 -1.88 2.14
CA GLU A 364 -21.85 -1.24 3.44
C GLU A 364 -21.60 0.27 3.41
N ALA A 365 -20.65 0.73 2.59
CA ALA A 365 -20.36 2.14 2.38
C ALA A 365 -21.36 2.84 1.45
N GLY A 366 -22.32 2.09 0.86
CA GLY A 366 -23.33 2.62 -0.07
C GLY A 366 -22.75 3.10 -1.40
N LEU A 367 -21.62 2.54 -1.82
CA LEU A 367 -20.98 2.85 -3.09
C LEU A 367 -21.53 1.99 -4.23
N PHE A 368 -21.90 0.74 -3.96
CA PHE A 368 -22.72 -0.07 -4.86
C PHE A 368 -24.20 0.18 -4.56
N THR A 369 -24.98 0.41 -5.59
CA THR A 369 -26.45 0.31 -5.51
C THR A 369 -26.80 -1.15 -5.72
N GLU A 370 -27.57 -1.74 -4.81
CA GLU A 370 -28.25 -3.01 -5.10
C GLU A 370 -29.19 -2.76 -6.28
N ASP A 371 -28.86 -3.34 -7.45
CA ASP A 371 -29.74 -3.35 -8.63
C ASP A 371 -30.90 -4.36 -8.44
#